data_8f69ac6f065d8b0693756f3343a6abf4
#
_entry.id   8f69ac6f065d8b0693756f3343a6abf4
#
_cell.length_a   1.000
_cell.length_b   1.000
_cell.length_c   1.000
_cell.angle_alpha   90.00
_cell.angle_beta   90.00
_cell.angle_gamma   90.00
#
_symmetry.space_group_name_H-M   'P 1'
#
loop_
_entity.id
_entity.type
_entity.pdbx_description
1 polymer ?
#
loop_
_entity_poly.entity_id
_entity_poly.type
_entity_poly.pdbx_seq_one_letter_code
_entity_poly.pdbx_strand_id
1 'polypeptide(L)'
;KEFTVGTVIMPEVPSDLLPMTQNFEDMLDTIDRRGITAEYSRLGRTLDLGNGAVLEFLAPVHDDYTNLNNYSITCRLVHGNKSFLFTGDIERAAESDILNSGEYIRSDVLKVGHHGSTSSSTPAFIEAVSPEYAVIEVGEGNSYGHPKTEVVNRLLSHGCSIYTTMDNGNIVFTCDGE
;
A
#
# COMPACT_ATOMS: atom_id res chain seq x y z
N LYS A 1 -6.42 24.03 -1.49
CA LYS A 1 -6.97 24.56 -2.77
C LYS A 1 -6.01 24.45 -3.94
N GLU A 2 -5.03 23.58 -3.85
CA GLU A 2 -3.94 23.56 -4.83
C GLU A 2 -4.20 22.59 -5.99
N PHE A 3 -5.08 21.60 -5.76
CA PHE A 3 -5.41 20.59 -6.76
C PHE A 3 -6.91 20.43 -6.93
N THR A 4 -7.34 20.12 -8.15
CA THR A 4 -8.69 19.64 -8.43
C THR A 4 -8.68 18.12 -8.25
N VAL A 5 -9.53 17.63 -7.34
CA VAL A 5 -9.73 16.20 -7.13
C VAL A 5 -11.00 15.80 -7.86
N GLY A 6 -10.86 14.90 -8.84
CA GLY A 6 -11.99 14.38 -9.62
C GLY A 6 -12.65 13.19 -8.95
N THR A 7 -11.83 12.24 -8.47
CA THR A 7 -12.29 10.99 -7.87
C THR A 7 -11.47 10.66 -6.65
N VAL A 8 -12.09 10.11 -5.63
CA VAL A 8 -11.46 9.49 -4.47
C VAL A 8 -11.80 8.01 -4.48
N ILE A 9 -10.78 7.15 -4.41
CA ILE A 9 -10.95 5.70 -4.32
C ILE A 9 -10.69 5.29 -2.89
N MET A 10 -11.66 4.61 -2.29
CA MET A 10 -11.62 4.16 -0.90
C MET A 10 -11.82 2.64 -0.83
N PRO A 11 -11.38 1.96 0.25
CA PRO A 11 -11.82 0.59 0.50
C PRO A 11 -13.29 0.56 0.91
N GLU A 12 -14.00 -0.50 0.56
CA GLU A 12 -15.34 -0.77 1.09
C GLU A 12 -15.18 -1.43 2.46
N VAL A 13 -15.42 -0.66 3.53
CA VAL A 13 -15.23 -1.10 4.92
C VAL A 13 -16.58 -1.27 5.58
N PRO A 14 -16.85 -2.40 6.30
CA PRO A 14 -18.06 -2.56 7.10
C PRO A 14 -18.26 -1.42 8.10
N SER A 15 -19.52 -1.04 8.32
CA SER A 15 -19.86 0.13 9.13
C SER A 15 -19.40 0.06 10.60
N ASP A 16 -19.27 -1.13 11.13
CA ASP A 16 -18.81 -1.40 12.51
C ASP A 16 -17.28 -1.27 12.67
N LEU A 17 -16.54 -1.25 11.56
CA LEU A 17 -15.09 -1.02 11.52
C LEU A 17 -14.70 0.39 11.05
N LEU A 18 -15.65 1.21 10.63
CA LEU A 18 -15.34 2.57 10.18
C LEU A 18 -14.72 3.40 11.31
N PRO A 19 -13.68 4.19 10.99
CA PRO A 19 -13.07 5.07 11.99
C PRO A 19 -14.09 6.10 12.50
N MET A 20 -14.37 6.10 13.80
CA MET A 20 -15.21 7.10 14.47
C MET A 20 -14.35 8.30 14.89
N THR A 21 -13.67 8.92 13.91
CA THR A 21 -12.79 10.06 14.16
C THR A 21 -13.26 11.29 13.40
N GLN A 22 -13.08 12.47 13.99
CA GLN A 22 -13.43 13.74 13.36
C GLN A 22 -12.76 13.91 11.99
N ASN A 23 -11.50 13.47 11.85
CA ASN A 23 -10.78 13.56 10.58
C ASN A 23 -11.43 12.74 9.46
N PHE A 24 -11.98 11.57 9.79
CA PHE A 24 -12.69 10.74 8.82
C PHE A 24 -14.02 11.37 8.41
N GLU A 25 -14.78 11.89 9.36
CA GLU A 25 -16.01 12.63 9.11
C GLU A 25 -15.76 13.87 8.24
N ASP A 26 -14.76 14.69 8.58
CA ASP A 26 -14.37 15.89 7.83
C ASP A 26 -13.94 15.54 6.39
N MET A 27 -13.32 14.39 6.17
CA MET A 27 -12.97 13.88 4.84
C MET A 27 -14.23 13.57 4.05
N LEU A 28 -15.17 12.81 4.60
CA LEU A 28 -16.45 12.48 3.93
C LEU A 28 -17.27 13.73 3.61
N ASP A 29 -17.41 14.65 4.56
CA ASP A 29 -18.08 15.94 4.38
C ASP A 29 -17.42 16.78 3.27
N THR A 30 -16.09 16.69 3.15
CA THR A 30 -15.37 17.42 2.11
C THR A 30 -15.60 16.80 0.75
N ILE A 31 -15.66 15.49 0.63
CA ILE A 31 -15.99 14.77 -0.60
C ILE A 31 -17.39 15.19 -1.07
N ASP A 32 -18.37 15.08 -0.18
CA ASP A 32 -19.76 15.44 -0.48
C ASP A 32 -19.93 16.93 -0.86
N ARG A 33 -19.46 17.83 -0.02
CA ARG A 33 -19.58 19.29 -0.23
C ARG A 33 -18.92 19.77 -1.51
N ARG A 34 -17.88 19.08 -1.99
CA ARG A 34 -17.18 19.43 -3.23
C ARG A 34 -17.69 18.69 -4.46
N GLY A 35 -18.64 17.78 -4.29
CA GLY A 35 -19.17 16.94 -5.36
C GLY A 35 -18.09 16.04 -5.98
N ILE A 36 -17.15 15.56 -5.16
CA ILE A 36 -16.09 14.65 -5.62
C ILE A 36 -16.70 13.25 -5.75
N THR A 37 -16.42 12.58 -6.86
CA THR A 37 -16.87 11.20 -7.04
C THR A 37 -16.11 10.29 -6.08
N ALA A 38 -16.83 9.52 -5.27
CA ALA A 38 -16.28 8.46 -4.44
C ALA A 38 -16.53 7.09 -5.09
N GLU A 39 -15.49 6.28 -5.17
CA GLU A 39 -15.53 4.94 -5.74
C GLU A 39 -14.85 3.96 -4.80
N TYR A 40 -15.23 2.68 -4.88
CA TYR A 40 -14.57 1.62 -4.11
C TYR A 40 -13.46 0.96 -4.90
N SER A 41 -12.36 0.68 -4.21
CA SER A 41 -11.31 -0.22 -4.73
C SER A 41 -11.85 -1.65 -4.80
N ARG A 42 -11.44 -2.35 -5.86
CA ARG A 42 -11.80 -3.77 -6.07
C ARG A 42 -10.62 -4.50 -6.67
N LEU A 43 -10.42 -5.73 -6.24
CA LEU A 43 -9.44 -6.64 -6.83
C LEU A 43 -9.63 -6.70 -8.36
N GLY A 44 -8.54 -6.64 -9.12
CA GLY A 44 -8.52 -6.68 -10.57
C GLY A 44 -8.93 -5.37 -11.27
N ARG A 45 -9.32 -4.33 -10.52
CA ARG A 45 -9.53 -3.00 -11.10
C ARG A 45 -8.19 -2.42 -11.57
N THR A 46 -8.22 -1.70 -12.69
CA THR A 46 -7.06 -0.97 -13.21
C THR A 46 -7.40 0.49 -13.49
N LEU A 47 -6.39 1.36 -13.40
CA LEU A 47 -6.46 2.75 -13.85
C LEU A 47 -5.32 3.02 -14.82
N ASP A 48 -5.65 3.53 -15.99
CA ASP A 48 -4.67 4.10 -16.92
C ASP A 48 -4.29 5.51 -16.43
N LEU A 49 -3.01 5.68 -16.09
CA LEU A 49 -2.45 6.95 -15.65
C LEU A 49 -1.83 7.76 -16.79
N GLY A 50 -1.94 7.24 -18.01
CA GLY A 50 -1.33 7.84 -19.21
C GLY A 50 0.13 7.46 -19.41
N ASN A 51 0.65 7.71 -20.58
CA ASN A 51 2.05 7.45 -20.98
C ASN A 51 2.52 5.99 -20.74
N GLY A 52 1.58 5.03 -20.76
CA GLY A 52 1.89 3.62 -20.52
C GLY A 52 2.01 3.23 -19.04
N ALA A 53 1.71 4.14 -18.11
CA ALA A 53 1.64 3.83 -16.70
C ALA A 53 0.24 3.33 -16.31
N VAL A 54 0.17 2.18 -15.64
CA VAL A 54 -1.08 1.55 -15.20
C VAL A 54 -1.00 1.26 -13.70
N LEU A 55 -2.08 1.56 -12.98
CA LEU A 55 -2.26 1.19 -11.58
C LEU A 55 -3.25 0.02 -11.49
N GLU A 56 -2.80 -1.08 -10.90
CA GLU A 56 -3.54 -2.31 -10.69
C GLU A 56 -3.93 -2.44 -9.22
N PHE A 57 -5.21 -2.69 -8.91
CA PHE A 57 -5.69 -2.84 -7.53
C PHE A 57 -5.69 -4.33 -7.16
N LEU A 58 -5.01 -4.65 -6.05
CA LEU A 58 -4.76 -6.01 -5.58
C LEU A 58 -5.48 -6.35 -4.26
N ALA A 59 -5.89 -5.33 -3.51
CA ALA A 59 -6.65 -5.49 -2.27
C ALA A 59 -7.55 -4.25 -2.01
N PRO A 60 -8.57 -4.41 -1.14
CA PRO A 60 -8.96 -5.61 -0.40
C PRO A 60 -9.42 -6.76 -1.30
N VAL A 61 -9.13 -8.01 -0.90
CA VAL A 61 -9.57 -9.22 -1.59
C VAL A 61 -10.94 -9.67 -1.08
N HIS A 62 -11.16 -9.53 0.22
CA HIS A 62 -12.39 -9.88 0.94
C HIS A 62 -12.99 -8.67 1.66
N ASP A 63 -14.23 -8.81 2.09
CA ASP A 63 -15.04 -7.80 2.79
C ASP A 63 -15.35 -8.18 4.25
N ASP A 64 -14.75 -9.25 4.75
CA ASP A 64 -15.02 -9.83 6.07
C ASP A 64 -13.80 -9.81 7.03
N TYR A 65 -12.83 -8.94 6.77
CA TYR A 65 -11.72 -8.76 7.70
C TYR A 65 -12.19 -8.17 9.03
N THR A 66 -11.60 -8.65 10.12
CA THR A 66 -11.87 -8.14 11.48
C THR A 66 -10.91 -7.03 11.91
N ASN A 67 -9.88 -6.75 11.11
CA ASN A 67 -8.90 -5.70 11.36
C ASN A 67 -8.92 -4.69 10.21
N LEU A 68 -9.09 -3.40 10.56
CA LEU A 68 -9.18 -2.31 9.60
C LEU A 68 -7.95 -2.22 8.68
N ASN A 69 -6.76 -2.56 9.16
CA ASN A 69 -5.55 -2.55 8.36
C ASN A 69 -5.64 -3.45 7.12
N ASN A 70 -6.35 -4.57 7.21
CA ASN A 70 -6.51 -5.49 6.08
C ASN A 70 -7.45 -4.97 4.98
N TYR A 71 -8.13 -3.84 5.22
CA TYR A 71 -8.86 -3.09 4.20
C TYR A 71 -7.98 -2.06 3.47
N SER A 72 -6.69 -1.96 3.79
CA SER A 72 -5.78 -1.09 3.06
C SER A 72 -5.80 -1.41 1.57
N ILE A 73 -5.92 -0.37 0.77
CA ILE A 73 -5.79 -0.52 -0.68
C ILE A 73 -4.34 -0.92 -0.99
N THR A 74 -4.18 -2.11 -1.53
CA THR A 74 -2.91 -2.53 -2.11
C THR A 74 -2.98 -2.35 -3.60
N CYS A 75 -2.01 -1.64 -4.16
CA CYS A 75 -1.95 -1.42 -5.59
C CYS A 75 -0.53 -1.54 -6.13
N ARG A 76 -0.44 -1.96 -7.38
CA ARG A 76 0.79 -2.12 -8.13
C ARG A 76 0.80 -1.12 -9.29
N LEU A 77 1.77 -0.22 -9.28
CA LEU A 77 2.03 0.69 -10.40
C LEU A 77 3.00 0.02 -11.36
N VAL A 78 2.63 -0.03 -12.61
CA VAL A 78 3.47 -0.58 -13.71
C VAL A 78 3.73 0.51 -14.72
N HIS A 79 4.99 0.69 -15.11
CA HIS A 79 5.38 1.56 -16.21
C HIS A 79 6.51 0.88 -17.00
N GLY A 80 6.21 0.44 -18.21
CA GLY A 80 7.13 -0.34 -19.01
C GLY A 80 7.57 -1.62 -18.28
N ASN A 81 8.88 -1.74 -18.04
CA ASN A 81 9.47 -2.89 -17.35
C ASN A 81 9.64 -2.70 -15.84
N LYS A 82 9.19 -1.56 -15.29
CA LYS A 82 9.33 -1.23 -13.86
C LYS A 82 8.01 -1.27 -13.14
N SER A 83 8.07 -1.65 -11.87
CA SER A 83 6.87 -1.84 -11.04
C SER A 83 7.11 -1.47 -9.58
N PHE A 84 6.07 -0.91 -8.97
CA PHE A 84 6.05 -0.44 -7.59
C PHE A 84 4.84 -1.03 -6.89
N LEU A 85 5.03 -1.68 -5.76
CA LEU A 85 3.95 -2.23 -4.94
C LEU A 85 3.74 -1.37 -3.69
N PHE A 86 2.54 -0.84 -3.55
CA PHE A 86 2.09 -0.07 -2.40
C PHE A 86 1.10 -0.91 -1.59
N THR A 87 1.44 -1.21 -0.34
CA THR A 87 0.70 -2.19 0.46
C THR A 87 -0.15 -1.55 1.57
N GLY A 88 -0.05 -0.24 1.78
CA GLY A 88 -0.66 0.37 2.95
C GLY A 88 -0.20 -0.32 4.24
N ASP A 89 -1.14 -0.63 5.11
CA ASP A 89 -0.89 -1.28 6.39
C ASP A 89 -1.46 -2.70 6.45
N ILE A 90 -1.58 -3.38 5.28
CA ILE A 90 -2.04 -4.78 5.26
C ILE A 90 -1.22 -5.63 6.20
N GLU A 91 -1.89 -6.59 6.80
CA GLU A 91 -1.29 -7.58 7.67
C GLU A 91 -1.34 -8.98 7.03
N ARG A 92 -0.84 -9.96 7.76
CA ARG A 92 -0.69 -11.36 7.29
C ARG A 92 -1.93 -11.94 6.61
N ALA A 93 -3.14 -11.60 7.09
CA ALA A 93 -4.39 -12.11 6.48
C ALA A 93 -4.52 -11.61 5.04
N ALA A 94 -4.48 -10.29 4.82
CA ALA A 94 -4.60 -9.71 3.49
C ALA A 94 -3.43 -10.10 2.58
N GLU A 95 -2.19 -10.21 3.11
CA GLU A 95 -1.06 -10.73 2.34
C GLU A 95 -1.31 -12.16 1.84
N SER A 96 -1.85 -13.04 2.70
CA SER A 96 -2.20 -14.41 2.34
C SER A 96 -3.29 -14.46 1.26
N ASP A 97 -4.28 -13.59 1.37
CA ASP A 97 -5.38 -13.54 0.41
C ASP A 97 -4.91 -13.03 -0.96
N ILE A 98 -4.04 -12.02 -0.98
CA ILE A 98 -3.39 -11.56 -2.22
C ILE A 98 -2.58 -12.70 -2.86
N LEU A 99 -1.82 -13.46 -2.09
CA LEU A 99 -1.06 -14.60 -2.60
C LEU A 99 -1.99 -15.69 -3.18
N ASN A 100 -3.13 -15.92 -2.54
CA ASN A 100 -4.11 -16.92 -2.95
C ASN A 100 -5.00 -16.45 -4.12
N SER A 101 -5.08 -15.17 -4.40
CA SER A 101 -5.87 -14.62 -5.50
C SER A 101 -5.33 -15.01 -6.88
N GLY A 102 -4.03 -15.37 -6.95
CA GLY A 102 -3.35 -15.67 -8.19
C GLY A 102 -2.89 -14.44 -8.98
N GLU A 103 -3.07 -13.24 -8.43
CA GLU A 103 -2.62 -12.01 -9.06
C GLU A 103 -1.09 -11.93 -9.10
N TYR A 104 -0.56 -11.29 -10.15
CA TYR A 104 0.87 -11.09 -10.31
C TYR A 104 1.34 -9.88 -9.50
N ILE A 105 2.11 -10.13 -8.42
CA ILE A 105 2.53 -9.11 -7.46
C ILE A 105 4.02 -8.78 -7.51
N ARG A 106 4.80 -9.46 -8.35
CA ARG A 106 6.24 -9.17 -8.46
C ARG A 106 6.46 -7.70 -8.80
N SER A 107 7.36 -7.05 -8.04
CA SER A 107 7.61 -5.60 -8.18
C SER A 107 9.04 -5.25 -7.81
N ASP A 108 9.62 -4.28 -8.52
CA ASP A 108 11.00 -3.83 -8.31
C ASP A 108 11.14 -3.05 -7.00
N VAL A 109 10.12 -2.27 -6.66
CA VAL A 109 10.08 -1.45 -5.44
C VAL A 109 8.88 -1.86 -4.59
N LEU A 110 9.12 -2.13 -3.32
CA LEU A 110 8.10 -2.41 -2.32
C LEU A 110 8.01 -1.27 -1.30
N LYS A 111 6.86 -0.61 -1.18
CA LYS A 111 6.51 0.06 0.07
C LYS A 111 6.18 -1.01 1.11
N VAL A 112 7.01 -1.11 2.13
CA VAL A 112 6.88 -2.14 3.18
C VAL A 112 5.59 -1.94 3.97
N GLY A 113 4.84 -3.01 4.16
CA GLY A 113 3.56 -2.99 4.85
C GLY A 113 3.68 -2.55 6.30
N HIS A 114 2.69 -1.79 6.76
CA HIS A 114 2.50 -1.41 8.16
C HIS A 114 3.78 -0.88 8.83
N HIS A 115 4.50 -0.01 8.10
CA HIS A 115 5.73 0.66 8.58
C HIS A 115 6.83 -0.29 9.09
N GLY A 116 6.84 -1.53 8.61
CA GLY A 116 7.78 -2.56 9.09
C GLY A 116 7.34 -3.24 10.40
N SER A 117 6.03 -3.35 10.65
CA SER A 117 5.46 -4.17 11.73
C SER A 117 5.71 -5.66 11.50
N THR A 118 5.86 -6.44 12.58
CA THR A 118 5.96 -7.91 12.50
C THR A 118 4.66 -8.60 12.05
N SER A 119 3.53 -7.88 12.07
CA SER A 119 2.25 -8.40 11.56
C SER A 119 2.19 -8.44 10.04
N SER A 120 3.13 -7.77 9.35
CA SER A 120 3.19 -7.60 7.91
C SER A 120 4.49 -8.12 7.30
N SER A 121 4.59 -8.05 5.98
CA SER A 121 5.79 -8.43 5.20
C SER A 121 6.25 -9.84 5.52
N THR A 122 5.32 -10.80 5.42
CA THR A 122 5.60 -12.21 5.66
C THR A 122 6.67 -12.75 4.69
N PRO A 123 7.44 -13.79 5.06
CA PRO A 123 8.44 -14.38 4.16
C PRO A 123 7.86 -14.75 2.79
N ALA A 124 6.68 -15.37 2.78
CA ALA A 124 6.03 -15.78 1.53
C ALA A 124 5.62 -14.58 0.66
N PHE A 125 5.17 -13.48 1.28
CA PHE A 125 4.81 -12.27 0.57
C PHE A 125 6.05 -11.59 -0.03
N ILE A 126 7.14 -11.43 0.74
CA ILE A 126 8.39 -10.85 0.23
C ILE A 126 8.97 -11.72 -0.89
N GLU A 127 8.92 -13.05 -0.77
CA GLU A 127 9.36 -13.98 -1.81
C GLU A 127 8.59 -13.77 -3.12
N ALA A 128 7.26 -13.66 -3.04
CA ALA A 128 6.41 -13.47 -4.20
C ALA A 128 6.58 -12.09 -4.86
N VAL A 129 6.76 -11.04 -4.05
CA VAL A 129 7.04 -9.69 -4.55
C VAL A 129 8.44 -9.60 -5.13
N SER A 130 9.42 -10.25 -4.50
CA SER A 130 10.84 -10.30 -4.90
C SER A 130 11.42 -8.90 -5.22
N PRO A 131 11.34 -7.93 -4.30
CA PRO A 131 11.72 -6.55 -4.58
C PRO A 131 13.25 -6.36 -4.55
N GLU A 132 13.75 -5.50 -5.44
CA GLU A 132 15.12 -5.00 -5.39
C GLU A 132 15.27 -3.90 -4.32
N TYR A 133 14.24 -3.05 -4.19
CA TYR A 133 14.21 -1.94 -3.25
C TYR A 133 13.02 -2.07 -2.31
N ALA A 134 13.27 -1.86 -1.01
CA ALA A 134 12.24 -1.81 0.03
C ALA A 134 12.25 -0.44 0.70
N VAL A 135 11.10 0.23 0.70
CA VAL A 135 10.93 1.55 1.34
C VAL A 135 10.08 1.39 2.59
N ILE A 136 10.60 1.84 3.72
CA ILE A 136 9.89 1.84 4.99
C ILE A 136 9.58 3.29 5.36
N GLU A 137 8.32 3.65 5.31
CA GLU A 137 7.83 4.96 5.76
C GLU A 137 7.67 4.94 7.28
N VAL A 138 8.59 5.59 7.98
CA VAL A 138 8.63 5.58 9.44
C VAL A 138 9.25 6.86 9.97
N GLY A 139 8.71 7.40 11.06
CA GLY A 139 9.23 8.58 11.73
C GLY A 139 10.27 8.24 12.80
N GLU A 140 11.26 9.11 12.98
CA GLU A 140 12.20 9.03 14.09
C GLU A 140 11.47 9.09 15.43
N GLY A 141 11.85 8.23 16.37
CA GLY A 141 11.27 8.20 17.72
C GLY A 141 9.81 7.77 17.78
N ASN A 142 9.27 7.09 16.74
CA ASN A 142 7.90 6.61 16.76
C ASN A 142 7.63 5.68 17.94
N SER A 143 6.46 5.82 18.57
CA SER A 143 6.09 5.08 19.78
C SER A 143 5.88 3.58 19.57
N TYR A 144 5.71 3.13 18.32
CA TYR A 144 5.52 1.72 17.97
C TYR A 144 6.84 0.95 17.91
N GLY A 145 7.98 1.65 17.85
CA GLY A 145 9.30 1.07 17.69
C GLY A 145 9.44 0.35 16.33
N HIS A 146 8.84 0.93 15.28
CA HIS A 146 9.03 0.48 13.91
C HIS A 146 10.24 1.18 13.26
N PRO A 147 10.87 0.57 12.24
CA PRO A 147 10.64 -0.80 11.79
C PRO A 147 11.16 -1.83 12.79
N LYS A 148 10.54 -3.00 12.84
CA LYS A 148 11.03 -4.10 13.67
C LYS A 148 12.25 -4.74 13.03
N THR A 149 13.27 -5.02 13.84
CA THR A 149 14.52 -5.65 13.38
C THR A 149 14.28 -6.96 12.63
N GLU A 150 13.27 -7.72 13.02
CA GLU A 150 12.89 -8.96 12.35
C GLU A 150 12.50 -8.71 10.89
N VAL A 151 11.72 -7.67 10.61
CA VAL A 151 11.28 -7.32 9.24
C VAL A 151 12.46 -6.81 8.42
N VAL A 152 13.30 -5.96 9.00
CA VAL A 152 14.53 -5.46 8.36
C VAL A 152 15.43 -6.64 7.98
N ASN A 153 15.69 -7.56 8.90
CA ASN A 153 16.52 -8.72 8.64
C ASN A 153 15.93 -9.64 7.55
N ARG A 154 14.60 -9.77 7.52
CA ARG A 154 13.90 -10.54 6.49
C ARG A 154 14.12 -9.94 5.10
N LEU A 155 13.95 -8.64 4.94
CA LEU A 155 14.20 -7.93 3.70
C LEU A 155 15.66 -8.01 3.26
N LEU A 156 16.61 -7.82 4.18
CA LEU A 156 18.05 -7.95 3.91
C LEU A 156 18.40 -9.37 3.47
N SER A 157 17.81 -10.39 4.09
CA SER A 157 18.04 -11.81 3.72
C SER A 157 17.52 -12.11 2.31
N HIS A 158 16.55 -11.37 1.80
CA HIS A 158 16.08 -11.42 0.42
C HIS A 158 16.96 -10.63 -0.56
N GLY A 159 17.97 -9.92 -0.06
CA GLY A 159 18.86 -9.11 -0.90
C GLY A 159 18.31 -7.73 -1.24
N CYS A 160 17.25 -7.26 -0.56
CA CYS A 160 16.69 -5.95 -0.80
C CYS A 160 17.62 -4.82 -0.33
N SER A 161 17.71 -3.76 -1.13
CA SER A 161 18.24 -2.47 -0.66
C SER A 161 17.14 -1.74 0.11
N ILE A 162 17.39 -1.41 1.38
CA ILE A 162 16.38 -0.82 2.26
C ILE A 162 16.62 0.68 2.40
N TYR A 163 15.56 1.47 2.26
CA TYR A 163 15.51 2.89 2.54
C TYR A 163 14.42 3.17 3.56
N THR A 164 14.70 4.05 4.54
CA THR A 164 13.70 4.50 5.51
C THR A 164 13.52 6.01 5.41
N THR A 165 12.31 6.51 5.59
CA THR A 165 12.09 7.95 5.66
C THR A 165 12.73 8.57 6.91
N MET A 166 12.96 7.78 7.95
CA MET A 166 13.66 8.18 9.17
C MET A 166 15.12 8.54 8.89
N ASP A 167 15.83 7.73 8.08
CA ASP A 167 17.26 7.92 7.82
C ASP A 167 17.52 8.76 6.56
N ASN A 168 16.65 8.65 5.55
CA ASN A 168 16.86 9.22 4.21
C ASN A 168 15.98 10.45 3.93
N GLY A 169 15.01 10.77 4.79
CA GLY A 169 14.05 11.84 4.53
C GLY A 169 13.14 11.53 3.35
N ASN A 170 13.11 12.39 2.35
CA ASN A 170 12.33 12.15 1.13
C ASN A 170 13.03 11.15 0.22
N ILE A 171 12.32 10.09 -0.15
CA ILE A 171 12.80 9.06 -1.08
C ILE A 171 12.05 9.23 -2.40
N VAL A 172 12.79 9.45 -3.47
CA VAL A 172 12.24 9.67 -4.81
C VAL A 172 12.77 8.63 -5.76
N PHE A 173 11.88 7.90 -6.41
CA PHE A 173 12.20 7.05 -7.55
C PHE A 173 11.74 7.72 -8.83
N THR A 174 12.58 7.72 -9.85
CA THR A 174 12.24 8.16 -11.19
C THR A 174 12.29 6.96 -12.13
N CYS A 175 11.32 6.85 -13.02
CA CYS A 175 11.22 5.73 -13.94
C CYS A 175 10.76 6.25 -15.31
N ASP A 176 11.47 5.86 -16.36
CA ASP A 176 11.16 6.12 -17.76
C ASP A 176 10.54 4.89 -18.47
N GLY A 177 10.35 3.80 -17.72
CA GLY A 177 9.77 2.56 -18.23
C GLY A 177 10.78 1.52 -18.73
N GLU A 178 12.08 1.81 -18.68
CA GLU A 178 13.15 0.89 -19.12
C GLU A 178 13.82 0.13 -17.96
#